data_de7fbaeba16269c86b708387d30991a9
#
_entry.id   de7fbaeba16269c86b708387d30991a9
#
_cell.length_a   1.000
_cell.length_b   1.000
_cell.length_c   1.000
_cell.angle_alpha   90.00
_cell.angle_beta   90.00
_cell.angle_gamma   90.00
#
_symmetry.space_group_name_H-M   'P 1'
#
loop_
_entity.id
_entity.type
_entity.pdbx_description
1 polymer ?
#
loop_
_entity_poly.entity_id
_entity_poly.type
_entity_poly.pdbx_seq_one_letter_code
_entity_poly.pdbx_strand_id
1 'polypeptide(L)'
;MSLKIACATSDGVHFHDGHFGDAEKYIIYDITSERYTKIDEIPNLSPEEKMHADPRKAKSITAMMKTYGVEVLVNKRFGPNITRIRKKFVPVIVSDDKIDTALEKILQRYKEIKQAFDSVHNKSDEYEIIYIRD
;
A
#
# COMPACT_ATOMS: atom_id res chain seq x y z
N MET A 1 -19.33 0.85 2.56
CA MET A 1 -18.11 0.04 2.70
C MET A 1 -16.89 0.83 2.28
N SER A 2 -15.79 0.62 2.96
CA SER A 2 -14.56 1.35 2.68
C SER A 2 -13.37 0.41 2.69
N LEU A 3 -12.26 0.88 2.11
CA LEU A 3 -10.96 0.24 2.20
C LEU A 3 -10.01 1.20 2.90
N LYS A 4 -9.12 0.66 3.71
CA LYS A 4 -8.04 1.43 4.31
C LYS A 4 -6.79 1.22 3.49
N ILE A 5 -6.21 2.31 3.00
CA ILE A 5 -5.04 2.28 2.14
C ILE A 5 -3.90 3.05 2.78
N ALA A 6 -2.67 2.58 2.57
CA ALA A 6 -1.47 3.25 3.07
C ALA A 6 -0.61 3.71 1.90
N CYS A 7 -0.25 4.98 1.88
CA CYS A 7 0.61 5.59 0.87
C CYS A 7 1.98 5.89 1.47
N ALA A 8 3.03 5.40 0.85
CA ALA A 8 4.41 5.62 1.29
C ALA A 8 4.88 7.01 0.90
N THR A 9 5.51 7.72 1.83
CA THR A 9 5.90 9.12 1.59
C THR A 9 7.00 9.57 2.55
N SER A 10 7.65 10.69 2.22
CA SER A 10 8.55 11.39 3.13
C SER A 10 7.96 12.75 3.52
N ASP A 11 7.35 13.45 2.56
CA ASP A 11 6.86 14.82 2.76
C ASP A 11 5.34 14.92 2.93
N GLY A 12 4.62 13.83 2.78
CA GLY A 12 3.17 13.83 2.88
C GLY A 12 2.45 14.25 1.60
N VAL A 13 3.19 14.63 0.56
CA VAL A 13 2.64 15.11 -0.72
C VAL A 13 3.00 14.17 -1.86
N HIS A 14 4.24 13.70 -1.89
CA HIS A 14 4.77 12.85 -2.95
C HIS A 14 4.98 11.43 -2.45
N PHE A 15 4.84 10.47 -3.37
CA PHE A 15 5.19 9.09 -3.06
C PHE A 15 6.70 8.96 -2.82
N HIS A 16 7.05 7.99 -2.00
CA HIS A 16 8.44 7.63 -1.76
C HIS A 16 9.09 7.10 -3.05
N ASP A 17 10.32 7.55 -3.35
CA ASP A 17 11.01 7.14 -4.57
C ASP A 17 11.59 5.74 -4.53
N GLY A 18 11.84 5.20 -3.34
CA GLY A 18 12.37 3.85 -3.17
C GLY A 18 11.26 2.83 -2.99
N HIS A 19 11.60 1.68 -2.39
CA HIS A 19 10.65 0.61 -2.13
C HIS A 19 9.67 1.01 -1.04
N PHE A 20 8.45 0.50 -1.12
CA PHE A 20 7.38 0.81 -0.16
C PHE A 20 7.85 0.68 1.28
N GLY A 21 8.56 -0.40 1.61
CA GLY A 21 9.01 -0.68 2.98
C GLY A 21 10.08 0.26 3.51
N ASP A 22 10.70 1.06 2.66
CA ASP A 22 11.80 1.96 3.02
C ASP A 22 11.38 3.41 3.18
N ALA A 23 10.10 3.71 3.10
CA ALA A 23 9.60 5.07 3.25
C ALA A 23 9.82 5.57 4.67
N GLU A 24 9.87 6.88 4.85
CA GLU A 24 9.98 7.48 6.17
C GLU A 24 8.70 7.32 6.99
N LYS A 25 7.55 7.41 6.30
CA LYS A 25 6.25 7.32 6.95
C LYS A 25 5.20 6.89 5.96
N TYR A 26 4.01 6.61 6.47
CA TYR A 26 2.85 6.23 5.67
C TYR A 26 1.66 7.08 6.06
N ILE A 27 0.90 7.52 5.06
CA ILE A 27 -0.37 8.20 5.30
C ILE A 27 -1.47 7.20 5.03
N ILE A 28 -2.39 7.04 5.98
CA ILE A 28 -3.50 6.11 5.86
C ILE A 28 -4.75 6.89 5.48
N TYR A 29 -5.40 6.41 4.44
CA TYR A 29 -6.66 6.97 3.95
C TYR A 29 -7.76 5.92 4.06
N ASP A 30 -8.95 6.39 4.34
CA ASP A 30 -10.16 5.61 4.20
C ASP A 30 -10.77 5.97 2.84
N ILE A 31 -11.04 4.98 2.00
CA ILE A 31 -11.54 5.23 0.64
C ILE A 31 -12.83 4.48 0.40
N THR A 32 -13.80 5.18 -0.18
CA THR A 32 -15.06 4.62 -0.64
C THR A 32 -15.17 4.82 -2.15
N SER A 33 -16.28 4.41 -2.75
CA SER A 33 -16.52 4.67 -4.17
C SER A 33 -16.67 6.16 -4.50
N GLU A 34 -16.87 7.00 -3.49
CA GLU A 34 -17.19 8.43 -3.71
C GLU A 34 -16.07 9.37 -3.27
N ARG A 35 -15.29 8.99 -2.26
CA ARG A 35 -14.27 9.91 -1.70
C ARG A 35 -13.17 9.18 -0.94
N TYR A 36 -12.08 9.91 -0.70
CA TYR A 36 -11.01 9.44 0.19
C TYR A 36 -10.83 10.46 1.31
N THR A 37 -10.46 9.96 2.49
CA THR A 37 -10.29 10.79 3.68
C THR A 37 -9.02 10.36 4.41
N LYS A 38 -8.13 11.30 4.70
CA LYS A 38 -6.94 11.01 5.51
C LYS A 38 -7.39 10.72 6.94
N ILE A 39 -6.98 9.58 7.48
CA ILE A 39 -7.35 9.18 8.83
C ILE A 39 -6.17 9.04 9.78
N ASP A 40 -4.95 8.86 9.27
CA ASP A 40 -3.79 8.70 10.13
C ASP A 40 -2.49 8.97 9.36
N GLU A 41 -1.43 9.15 10.11
CA GLU A 41 -0.07 9.28 9.59
C GLU A 41 0.84 8.55 10.56
N ILE A 42 1.56 7.53 10.09
CA ILE A 42 2.36 6.68 10.96
C ILE A 42 3.83 6.65 10.52
N PRO A 43 4.77 6.71 11.48
CA PRO A 43 6.18 6.61 11.13
C PRO A 43 6.53 5.17 10.76
N ASN A 44 7.56 5.00 9.94
CA ASN A 44 8.08 3.68 9.62
C ASN A 44 9.03 3.24 10.71
N LEU A 45 8.61 2.27 11.51
CA LEU A 45 9.40 1.72 12.61
C LEU A 45 10.04 0.37 12.24
N SER A 46 9.99 -0.02 10.97
CA SER A 46 10.57 -1.28 10.52
C SER A 46 12.10 -1.19 10.47
N PRO A 47 12.82 -2.31 10.62
CA PRO A 47 14.28 -2.30 10.53
C PRO A 47 14.74 -2.02 9.10
N GLU A 48 15.98 -1.54 8.96
CA GLU A 48 16.59 -1.41 7.65
C GLU A 48 16.76 -2.80 7.01
N GLU A 49 16.67 -2.83 5.69
CA GLU A 49 16.85 -4.06 4.94
C GLU A 49 18.32 -4.49 4.99
N LYS A 50 18.57 -5.71 5.49
CA LYS A 50 19.92 -6.25 5.62
C LYS A 50 20.33 -7.10 4.44
N MET A 51 19.37 -7.56 3.64
CA MET A 51 19.59 -8.38 2.47
C MET A 51 18.47 -8.16 1.47
N HIS A 52 18.68 -8.59 0.23
CA HIS A 52 17.66 -8.54 -0.81
C HIS A 52 16.44 -9.36 -0.35
N ALA A 53 15.25 -8.76 -0.42
CA ALA A 53 13.99 -9.38 0.02
C ALA A 53 14.04 -9.85 1.48
N ASP A 54 14.52 -8.98 2.37
CA ASP A 54 14.67 -9.32 3.79
C ASP A 54 13.32 -9.70 4.42
N PRO A 55 13.15 -10.96 4.90
CA PRO A 55 11.88 -11.39 5.48
C PRO A 55 11.50 -10.63 6.76
N ARG A 56 12.48 -10.16 7.52
CA ARG A 56 12.21 -9.38 8.74
C ARG A 56 11.58 -8.05 8.42
N LYS A 57 12.00 -7.43 7.32
CA LYS A 57 11.43 -6.18 6.82
C LYS A 57 9.97 -6.38 6.46
N ALA A 58 9.67 -7.39 5.64
CA ALA A 58 8.30 -7.69 5.21
C ALA A 58 7.40 -8.03 6.39
N LYS A 59 7.91 -8.79 7.36
CA LYS A 59 7.14 -9.15 8.55
C LYS A 59 6.81 -7.93 9.39
N SER A 60 7.77 -7.02 9.56
CA SER A 60 7.59 -5.80 10.34
C SER A 60 6.58 -4.86 9.68
N ILE A 61 6.68 -4.68 8.36
CA ILE A 61 5.72 -3.88 7.59
C ILE A 61 4.32 -4.48 7.71
N THR A 62 4.19 -5.79 7.55
CA THR A 62 2.90 -6.48 7.67
C THR A 62 2.26 -6.23 9.03
N ALA A 63 3.03 -6.40 10.11
CA ALA A 63 2.52 -6.21 11.47
C ALA A 63 2.05 -4.76 11.68
N MET A 64 2.84 -3.80 11.24
CA MET A 64 2.52 -2.38 11.37
C MET A 64 1.23 -2.04 10.63
N MET A 65 1.11 -2.49 9.38
CA MET A 65 -0.08 -2.21 8.58
C MET A 65 -1.33 -2.89 9.15
N LYS A 66 -1.20 -4.12 9.63
CA LYS A 66 -2.33 -4.85 10.25
C LYS A 66 -2.82 -4.17 11.52
N THR A 67 -1.93 -3.57 12.29
CA THR A 67 -2.29 -2.82 13.50
C THR A 67 -3.28 -1.69 13.18
N TYR A 68 -3.12 -1.06 12.03
CA TYR A 68 -3.99 0.06 11.62
C TYR A 68 -5.12 -0.38 10.69
N GLY A 69 -5.29 -1.68 10.48
CA GLY A 69 -6.37 -2.20 9.65
C GLY A 69 -6.22 -1.93 8.16
N VAL A 70 -5.00 -1.71 7.71
CA VAL A 70 -4.72 -1.41 6.29
C VAL A 70 -4.93 -2.67 5.44
N GLU A 71 -5.51 -2.48 4.27
CA GLU A 71 -5.85 -3.56 3.34
C GLU A 71 -5.14 -3.40 1.99
N VAL A 72 -4.80 -2.17 1.63
CA VAL A 72 -4.20 -1.83 0.33
C VAL A 72 -2.97 -0.97 0.56
N LEU A 73 -1.88 -1.29 -0.14
CA LEU A 73 -0.63 -0.54 -0.05
C LEU A 73 -0.35 0.14 -1.39
N VAL A 74 0.04 1.41 -1.35
CA VAL A 74 0.26 2.21 -2.57
C VAL A 74 1.64 2.85 -2.56
N ASN A 75 2.40 2.63 -3.62
CA ASN A 75 3.64 3.34 -3.88
C ASN A 75 4.03 3.15 -5.35
N LYS A 76 5.06 3.85 -5.78
CA LYS A 76 5.60 3.69 -7.13
C LYS A 76 6.39 2.39 -7.28
N ARG A 77 7.03 1.92 -6.19
CA ARG A 77 7.85 0.71 -6.18
C ARG A 77 7.65 -0.07 -4.88
N PHE A 78 7.78 -1.38 -4.95
CA PHE A 78 7.65 -2.25 -3.78
C PHE A 78 8.92 -3.07 -3.52
N GLY A 79 9.72 -3.32 -4.55
CA GLY A 79 10.89 -4.16 -4.45
C GLY A 79 10.56 -5.65 -4.34
N PRO A 80 11.56 -6.49 -4.06
CA PRO A 80 11.39 -7.96 -4.08
C PRO A 80 10.48 -8.48 -2.96
N ASN A 81 10.29 -7.74 -1.87
CA ASN A 81 9.38 -8.15 -0.80
C ASN A 81 7.90 -8.12 -1.21
N ILE A 82 7.58 -7.63 -2.42
CA ILE A 82 6.21 -7.64 -2.92
C ILE A 82 5.64 -9.07 -2.95
N THR A 83 6.47 -10.08 -3.17
CA THR A 83 6.03 -11.47 -3.17
C THR A 83 5.50 -11.92 -1.82
N ARG A 84 5.99 -11.33 -0.74
CA ARG A 84 5.50 -11.60 0.62
C ARG A 84 4.33 -10.69 0.97
N ILE A 85 4.42 -9.42 0.59
CA ILE A 85 3.42 -8.39 0.88
C ILE A 85 2.08 -8.73 0.24
N ARG A 86 2.09 -9.22 -1.01
CA ARG A 86 0.86 -9.53 -1.73
C ARG A 86 0.09 -10.74 -1.18
N LYS A 87 0.63 -11.42 -0.20
CA LYS A 87 -0.11 -12.48 0.52
C LYS A 87 -1.04 -11.89 1.57
N LYS A 88 -0.85 -10.64 1.95
CA LYS A 88 -1.59 -9.99 3.03
C LYS A 88 -2.34 -8.73 2.60
N PHE A 89 -1.89 -8.08 1.53
CA PHE A 89 -2.42 -6.79 1.08
C PHE A 89 -2.52 -6.74 -0.44
N VAL A 90 -3.39 -5.88 -0.94
CA VAL A 90 -3.42 -5.57 -2.37
C VAL A 90 -2.36 -4.50 -2.65
N PRO A 91 -1.29 -4.82 -3.40
CA PRO A 91 -0.32 -3.79 -3.77
C PRO A 91 -0.82 -3.02 -4.97
N VAL A 92 -0.80 -1.69 -4.88
CA VAL A 92 -1.16 -0.79 -5.99
C VAL A 92 0.09 -0.03 -6.39
N ILE A 93 0.55 -0.25 -7.61
CA ILE A 93 1.74 0.41 -8.16
C ILE A 93 1.26 1.56 -9.04
N VAL A 94 1.68 2.76 -8.69
CA VAL A 94 1.27 3.98 -9.39
C VAL A 94 2.45 4.59 -10.15
N SER A 95 2.16 5.32 -11.22
CA SER A 95 3.17 6.09 -11.96
C SER A 95 3.24 7.55 -11.53
N ASP A 96 2.22 8.04 -10.85
CA ASP A 96 2.16 9.43 -10.40
C ASP A 96 3.14 9.70 -9.26
N ASP A 97 3.73 10.89 -9.26
CA ASP A 97 4.58 11.32 -8.15
C ASP A 97 3.76 11.82 -6.98
N LYS A 98 2.62 12.45 -7.24
CA LYS A 98 1.79 13.05 -6.19
C LYS A 98 0.71 12.11 -5.70
N ILE A 99 0.57 12.05 -4.38
CA ILE A 99 -0.41 11.18 -3.73
C ILE A 99 -1.83 11.55 -4.15
N ASP A 100 -2.19 12.83 -4.12
CA ASP A 100 -3.55 13.24 -4.43
C ASP A 100 -3.96 12.91 -5.87
N THR A 101 -3.05 13.04 -6.83
CA THR A 101 -3.33 12.67 -8.22
C THR A 101 -3.60 11.16 -8.33
N ALA A 102 -2.78 10.35 -7.66
CA ALA A 102 -2.99 8.90 -7.66
C ALA A 102 -4.28 8.52 -6.94
N LEU A 103 -4.61 9.20 -5.84
CA LEU A 103 -5.85 8.90 -5.09
C LEU A 103 -7.10 9.16 -5.94
N GLU A 104 -7.09 10.19 -6.78
CA GLU A 104 -8.21 10.44 -7.70
C GLU A 104 -8.39 9.28 -8.69
N LYS A 105 -7.30 8.74 -9.20
CA LYS A 105 -7.34 7.58 -10.11
C LYS A 105 -7.77 6.31 -9.37
N ILE A 106 -7.28 6.12 -8.14
CA ILE A 106 -7.66 5.00 -7.29
C ILE A 106 -9.16 5.05 -7.02
N LEU A 107 -9.68 6.23 -6.75
CA LEU A 107 -11.10 6.44 -6.50
C LEU A 107 -11.94 5.96 -7.69
N GLN A 108 -11.52 6.30 -8.91
CA GLN A 108 -12.22 5.88 -10.13
C GLN A 108 -12.18 4.37 -10.33
N ARG A 109 -11.19 3.70 -9.78
CA ARG A 109 -11.01 2.25 -9.89
C ARG A 109 -11.33 1.51 -8.59
N TYR A 110 -12.08 2.15 -7.71
CA TYR A 110 -12.40 1.58 -6.39
C TYR A 110 -13.01 0.18 -6.49
N LYS A 111 -13.96 -0.03 -7.40
CA LYS A 111 -14.61 -1.33 -7.57
C LYS A 111 -13.62 -2.43 -7.90
N GLU A 112 -12.68 -2.14 -8.78
CA GLU A 112 -11.65 -3.10 -9.17
C GLU A 112 -10.75 -3.47 -7.99
N ILE A 113 -10.34 -2.48 -7.21
CA ILE A 113 -9.46 -2.70 -6.06
C ILE A 113 -10.21 -3.46 -4.96
N LYS A 114 -11.45 -3.07 -4.71
CA LYS A 114 -12.31 -3.75 -3.72
C LYS A 114 -12.51 -5.21 -4.12
N GLN A 115 -12.76 -5.47 -5.40
CA GLN A 115 -12.94 -6.81 -5.92
C GLN A 115 -11.65 -7.64 -5.78
N ALA A 116 -10.48 -7.03 -6.05
CA ALA A 116 -9.21 -7.70 -5.87
C ALA A 116 -9.00 -8.09 -4.40
N PHE A 117 -9.37 -7.21 -3.47
CA PHE A 117 -9.26 -7.51 -2.05
C PHE A 117 -10.22 -8.63 -1.64
N ASP A 118 -11.46 -8.58 -2.10
CA ASP A 118 -12.49 -9.56 -1.71
C ASP A 118 -12.30 -10.93 -2.33
N SER A 119 -11.51 -11.04 -3.41
CA SER A 119 -11.35 -12.30 -4.15
C SER A 119 -10.44 -13.31 -3.48
N VAL A 120 -9.66 -12.91 -2.47
CA VAL A 120 -8.73 -13.80 -1.79
C VAL A 120 -9.40 -14.40 -0.56
N HIS A 121 -9.61 -15.72 -0.60
CA HIS A 121 -10.31 -16.46 0.45
C HIS A 121 -9.43 -17.47 1.18
N ASN A 122 -8.26 -17.81 0.62
CA ASN A 122 -7.32 -18.75 1.22
C ASN A 122 -6.02 -18.08 1.58
N LYS A 123 -5.38 -18.53 2.67
CA LYS A 123 -4.10 -17.98 3.12
C LYS A 123 -2.97 -18.21 2.10
N SER A 124 -3.10 -19.21 1.25
CA SER A 124 -2.10 -19.51 0.21
C SER A 124 -2.27 -18.66 -1.03
N ASP A 125 -3.41 -18.01 -1.19
CA ASP A 125 -3.68 -17.17 -2.36
C ASP A 125 -2.97 -15.83 -2.22
N GLU A 126 -2.64 -15.25 -3.37
CA GLU A 126 -1.98 -13.96 -3.44
C GLU A 126 -2.95 -12.94 -4.01
N TYR A 127 -2.87 -11.72 -3.48
CA TYR A 127 -3.65 -10.60 -4.02
C TYR A 127 -3.08 -10.19 -5.37
N GLU A 128 -3.96 -9.77 -6.25
CA GLU A 128 -3.59 -9.21 -7.55
C GLU A 128 -2.83 -7.90 -7.35
N ILE A 129 -1.76 -7.69 -8.14
CA ILE A 129 -1.06 -6.41 -8.16
C ILE A 129 -1.80 -5.50 -9.12
N ILE A 130 -2.27 -4.35 -8.64
CA ILE A 130 -2.99 -3.38 -9.44
C ILE A 130 -2.02 -2.31 -9.93
N TYR A 131 -2.03 -2.04 -11.23
CA TYR A 131 -1.19 -0.99 -11.83
C TYR A 131 -2.07 0.18 -12.24
N ILE A 132 -1.72 1.37 -11.75
CA ILE A 132 -2.42 2.61 -12.12
C ILE A 132 -1.43 3.49 -12.89
N ARG A 133 -1.57 3.45 -14.20
CA ARG A 133 -0.73 4.18 -15.14
C ARG A 133 -1.59 5.10 -15.98
N ASP A 134 -0.98 6.13 -16.50
CA ASP A 134 -1.67 7.07 -17.39
C ASP A 134 -2.03 6.44 -18.74
#